data_15fcdc86d144a1c5b1c7fcd37d180dd5
#
_entry.id   15fcdc86d144a1c5b1c7fcd37d180dd5
#
_cell.length_a   1.000
_cell.length_b   1.000
_cell.length_c   1.000
_cell.angle_alpha   90.00
_cell.angle_beta   90.00
_cell.angle_gamma   90.00
#
_symmetry.space_group_name_H-M   'P 1'
#
loop_
_entity.id
_entity.type
_entity.pdbx_description
1 polymer ?
#
loop_
_entity_poly.entity_id
_entity_poly.type
_entity_poly.pdbx_seq_one_letter_code
_entity_poly.pdbx_strand_id
1 'polypeptide(L)'
;DTLYGATFMVISPEHKYVSDITTPEHKEEMDAYVYAASTKSSVDRMSDREKTGVFTGSYAVNPLNKKLIPIWVSDYVLADYGTGAIMCVPAHDQRDFDFAKKFGLPIVEVIRPEGQEEKELTEAYTGDGVIVNSPLFEGMTAFEAKQKAPHMLEEMGIGKKTVNYKLRDWVFSRQRYWGEPIPIIHCPHCGAVPVPEDQLPVLLPEVGSYQPTDTGESPLSAIDSWVNTS
;
A
#
# COMPACT_ATOMS: atom_id res chain seq x y z
N ASP A 1 5.71 -17.51 -0.10
CA ASP A 1 5.29 -18.68 -0.89
C ASP A 1 5.24 -18.38 -2.40
N THR A 2 4.71 -17.23 -2.81
CA THR A 2 4.53 -16.87 -4.24
C THR A 2 5.66 -16.05 -4.86
N LEU A 3 6.77 -15.84 -4.17
CA LEU A 3 7.85 -14.94 -4.62
C LEU A 3 8.49 -15.35 -5.97
N TYR A 4 8.50 -16.64 -6.30
CA TYR A 4 8.96 -17.11 -7.61
C TYR A 4 8.05 -16.68 -8.76
N GLY A 5 6.76 -16.44 -8.48
CA GLY A 5 5.75 -15.94 -9.42
C GLY A 5 5.72 -14.41 -9.55
N ALA A 6 6.57 -13.69 -8.81
CA ALA A 6 6.66 -12.24 -8.93
C ALA A 6 7.32 -11.88 -10.28
N THR A 7 6.55 -11.26 -11.16
CA THR A 7 6.99 -10.91 -12.52
C THR A 7 7.15 -9.42 -12.77
N PHE A 8 6.67 -8.59 -11.88
CA PHE A 8 6.89 -7.14 -11.87
C PHE A 8 6.72 -6.57 -10.46
N MET A 9 7.11 -5.33 -10.27
CA MET A 9 6.85 -4.55 -9.06
C MET A 9 6.01 -3.34 -9.39
N VAL A 10 5.19 -2.92 -8.43
CA VAL A 10 4.48 -1.64 -8.52
C VAL A 10 4.75 -0.83 -7.25
N ILE A 11 5.01 0.45 -7.44
CA ILE A 11 5.13 1.43 -6.35
C ILE A 11 4.05 2.49 -6.49
N SER A 12 3.67 3.09 -5.35
CA SER A 12 2.68 4.17 -5.34
C SER A 12 3.24 5.42 -6.03
N PRO A 13 2.39 6.26 -6.64
CA PRO A 13 2.82 7.52 -7.26
C PRO A 13 3.51 8.48 -6.27
N GLU A 14 3.18 8.40 -4.98
CA GLU A 14 3.76 9.22 -3.91
C GLU A 14 5.04 8.63 -3.32
N HIS A 15 5.50 7.48 -3.81
CA HIS A 15 6.66 6.82 -3.23
C HIS A 15 7.92 7.63 -3.49
N LYS A 16 8.73 7.82 -2.44
CA LYS A 16 9.93 8.67 -2.47
C LYS A 16 10.98 8.32 -3.54
N TYR A 17 10.99 7.08 -4.00
CA TYR A 17 11.93 6.62 -5.02
C TYR A 17 11.45 6.80 -6.46
N VAL A 18 10.22 7.29 -6.70
CA VAL A 18 9.70 7.43 -8.07
C VAL A 18 10.64 8.26 -8.94
N SER A 19 11.07 9.42 -8.43
CA SER A 19 12.00 10.29 -9.18
C SER A 19 13.37 9.67 -9.41
N ASP A 20 13.87 8.90 -8.45
CA ASP A 20 15.24 8.35 -8.48
C ASP A 20 15.36 7.17 -9.43
N ILE A 21 14.28 6.37 -9.58
CA ILE A 21 14.28 5.16 -10.40
C ILE A 21 13.63 5.37 -11.78
N THR A 22 13.04 6.53 -12.03
CA THR A 22 12.48 6.84 -13.36
C THR A 22 13.60 7.28 -14.30
N THR A 23 13.76 6.55 -15.40
CA THR A 23 14.76 6.91 -16.40
C THR A 23 14.35 8.17 -17.17
N PRO A 24 15.32 8.92 -17.76
CA PRO A 24 15.02 10.16 -18.47
C PRO A 24 13.96 10.02 -19.58
N GLU A 25 13.94 8.87 -20.26
CA GLU A 25 13.01 8.58 -21.36
C GLU A 25 11.55 8.47 -20.88
N HIS A 26 11.33 8.08 -19.63
CA HIS A 26 10.00 7.90 -19.04
C HIS A 26 9.57 9.08 -18.15
N LYS A 27 10.44 10.09 -17.99
CA LYS A 27 10.23 11.13 -16.98
C LYS A 27 9.01 11.98 -17.25
N GLU A 28 8.80 12.43 -18.49
CA GLU A 28 7.68 13.31 -18.84
C GLU A 28 6.34 12.60 -18.61
N GLU A 29 6.22 11.35 -19.06
CA GLU A 29 5.03 10.54 -18.86
C GLU A 29 4.80 10.25 -17.37
N MET A 30 5.87 9.97 -16.61
CA MET A 30 5.82 9.73 -15.18
C MET A 30 5.35 10.95 -14.40
N ASP A 31 5.92 12.12 -14.66
CA ASP A 31 5.56 13.38 -14.00
C ASP A 31 4.06 13.70 -14.24
N ALA A 32 3.59 13.51 -15.47
CA ALA A 32 2.17 13.69 -15.81
C ALA A 32 1.26 12.69 -15.08
N TYR A 33 1.70 11.42 -14.99
CA TYR A 33 0.94 10.37 -14.30
C TYR A 33 0.86 10.62 -12.79
N VAL A 34 1.97 10.96 -12.14
CA VAL A 34 2.04 11.28 -10.72
C VAL A 34 1.14 12.47 -10.39
N TYR A 35 1.16 13.51 -11.22
CA TYR A 35 0.28 14.66 -11.06
C TYR A 35 -1.20 14.26 -11.18
N ALA A 36 -1.58 13.50 -12.21
CA ALA A 36 -2.95 13.03 -12.36
C ALA A 36 -3.40 12.13 -11.19
N ALA A 37 -2.53 11.27 -10.70
CA ALA A 37 -2.81 10.42 -9.54
C ALA A 37 -3.00 11.24 -8.26
N SER A 38 -2.26 12.33 -8.07
CA SER A 38 -2.37 13.19 -6.89
C SER A 38 -3.71 13.93 -6.79
N THR A 39 -4.42 14.09 -7.91
CA THR A 39 -5.76 14.73 -7.94
C THR A 39 -6.90 13.75 -7.64
N LYS A 40 -6.64 12.44 -7.61
CA LYS A 40 -7.63 11.40 -7.29
C LYS A 40 -7.69 11.13 -5.79
N SER A 41 -8.89 10.96 -5.26
CA SER A 41 -9.05 10.48 -3.88
C SER A 41 -8.65 9.00 -3.76
N SER A 42 -8.28 8.55 -2.56
CA SER A 42 -7.99 7.13 -2.30
C SER A 42 -9.18 6.20 -2.60
N VAL A 43 -10.40 6.72 -2.45
CA VAL A 43 -11.64 5.98 -2.76
C VAL A 43 -11.79 5.80 -4.27
N ASP A 44 -11.54 6.84 -5.06
CA ASP A 44 -11.60 6.77 -6.52
C ASP A 44 -10.56 5.78 -7.06
N ARG A 45 -9.33 5.84 -6.55
CA ARG A 45 -8.27 4.90 -6.91
C ARG A 45 -8.62 3.43 -6.62
N MET A 46 -9.31 3.17 -5.50
CA MET A 46 -9.74 1.80 -5.13
C MET A 46 -10.93 1.31 -5.96
N SER A 47 -11.78 2.21 -6.45
CA SER A 47 -12.97 1.89 -7.24
C SER A 47 -12.69 1.77 -8.73
N ASP A 48 -11.55 2.31 -9.21
CA ASP A 48 -11.18 2.33 -10.62
C ASP A 48 -11.00 0.90 -11.16
N ARG A 49 -11.85 0.52 -12.10
CA ARG A 49 -11.83 -0.83 -12.70
C ARG A 49 -10.73 -0.97 -13.74
N GLU A 50 -10.37 0.14 -14.39
CA GLU A 50 -9.33 0.14 -15.40
C GLU A 50 -7.95 0.36 -14.76
N LYS A 51 -7.05 -0.62 -14.90
CA LYS A 51 -5.69 -0.50 -14.38
C LYS A 51 -4.89 0.47 -15.22
N THR A 52 -4.29 1.46 -14.57
CA THR A 52 -3.39 2.45 -15.18
C THR A 52 -2.01 2.34 -14.56
N GLY A 53 -0.99 2.76 -15.27
CA GLY A 53 0.38 2.76 -14.75
C GLY A 53 1.39 3.18 -15.80
N VAL A 54 2.57 3.59 -15.33
CA VAL A 54 3.71 4.00 -16.17
C VAL A 54 4.93 3.18 -15.78
N PHE A 55 5.65 2.68 -16.76
CA PHE A 55 6.92 1.99 -16.55
C PHE A 55 8.01 3.00 -16.17
N THR A 56 8.80 2.68 -15.16
CA THR A 56 9.88 3.59 -14.70
C THR A 56 11.12 3.57 -15.60
N GLY A 57 11.26 2.59 -16.49
CA GLY A 57 12.52 2.29 -17.19
C GLY A 57 13.49 1.45 -16.37
N SER A 58 13.22 1.22 -15.09
CA SER A 58 14.09 0.50 -14.17
C SER A 58 13.56 -0.88 -13.79
N TYR A 59 14.45 -1.72 -13.29
CA TYR A 59 14.15 -3.10 -12.92
C TYR A 59 14.62 -3.40 -11.49
N ALA A 60 13.88 -4.26 -10.81
CA ALA A 60 14.30 -4.88 -9.56
C ALA A 60 14.81 -6.31 -9.81
N VAL A 61 15.63 -6.80 -8.89
CA VAL A 61 16.09 -8.19 -8.91
C VAL A 61 15.24 -9.03 -7.99
N ASN A 62 14.53 -10.03 -8.52
CA ASN A 62 13.85 -11.00 -7.66
C ASN A 62 14.92 -11.79 -6.87
N PRO A 63 14.89 -11.75 -5.53
CA PRO A 63 15.98 -12.30 -4.72
C PRO A 63 16.12 -13.80 -4.80
N LEU A 64 15.05 -14.55 -5.16
CA LEU A 64 15.08 -16.01 -5.21
C LEU A 64 15.55 -16.56 -6.58
N ASN A 65 15.04 -16.05 -7.68
CA ASN A 65 15.36 -16.54 -9.01
C ASN A 65 16.35 -15.66 -9.80
N LYS A 66 16.77 -14.53 -9.20
CA LYS A 66 17.70 -13.55 -9.79
C LYS A 66 17.23 -12.90 -11.10
N LYS A 67 15.97 -13.07 -11.47
CA LYS A 67 15.41 -12.45 -12.67
C LYS A 67 15.19 -10.95 -12.43
N LEU A 68 15.42 -10.18 -13.48
CA LEU A 68 15.04 -8.77 -13.52
C LEU A 68 13.54 -8.68 -13.76
N ILE A 69 12.86 -7.91 -12.92
CA ILE A 69 11.44 -7.63 -13.02
C ILE A 69 11.21 -6.13 -13.17
N PRO A 70 10.38 -5.67 -14.11
CA PRO A 70 10.18 -4.24 -14.34
C PRO A 70 9.47 -3.59 -13.16
N ILE A 71 9.82 -2.32 -12.90
CA ILE A 71 9.19 -1.51 -11.86
C ILE A 71 8.23 -0.53 -12.53
N TRP A 72 6.97 -0.57 -12.10
CA TRP A 72 5.90 0.30 -12.55
C TRP A 72 5.45 1.24 -11.45
N VAL A 73 4.89 2.37 -11.82
CA VAL A 73 4.14 3.25 -10.92
C VAL A 73 2.66 3.11 -11.26
N SER A 74 1.83 2.86 -10.26
CA SER A 74 0.39 2.76 -10.47
C SER A 74 -0.40 3.25 -9.26
N ASP A 75 -1.53 3.87 -9.50
CA ASP A 75 -2.41 4.48 -8.51
C ASP A 75 -3.26 3.49 -7.71
N TYR A 76 -3.29 2.20 -8.09
CA TYR A 76 -3.93 1.17 -7.26
C TYR A 76 -3.10 0.76 -6.04
N VAL A 77 -1.82 1.17 -5.98
CA VAL A 77 -0.96 0.99 -4.80
C VAL A 77 -1.00 2.26 -3.97
N LEU A 78 -1.35 2.12 -2.68
CA LEU A 78 -1.44 3.25 -1.76
C LEU A 78 -0.13 3.41 -0.98
N ALA A 79 0.32 4.65 -0.79
CA ALA A 79 1.57 4.95 -0.10
C ALA A 79 1.54 4.61 1.40
N ASP A 80 0.36 4.63 2.01
CA ASP A 80 0.12 4.35 3.42
C ASP A 80 -0.12 2.84 3.71
N TYR A 81 -0.08 1.99 2.67
CA TYR A 81 -0.19 0.55 2.83
C TYR A 81 1.19 -0.12 2.74
N GLY A 82 1.67 -0.61 3.88
CA GLY A 82 2.98 -1.24 3.97
C GLY A 82 4.12 -0.26 3.68
N THR A 83 4.91 -0.57 2.66
CA THR A 83 6.03 0.29 2.21
C THR A 83 5.65 1.19 1.04
N GLY A 84 4.42 1.13 0.53
CA GLY A 84 4.02 1.77 -0.72
C GLY A 84 4.64 1.12 -1.97
N ALA A 85 5.24 -0.06 -1.81
CA ALA A 85 5.82 -0.85 -2.88
C ALA A 85 5.39 -2.32 -2.73
N ILE A 86 4.94 -2.93 -3.80
CA ILE A 86 4.47 -4.32 -3.81
C ILE A 86 5.19 -5.14 -4.89
N MET A 87 5.45 -6.40 -4.59
CA MET A 87 5.72 -7.40 -5.62
C MET A 87 4.40 -7.87 -6.20
N CYS A 88 4.31 -8.03 -7.49
CA CYS A 88 3.10 -8.42 -8.19
C CYS A 88 3.20 -9.86 -8.68
N VAL A 89 2.18 -10.65 -8.32
CA VAL A 89 2.09 -12.07 -8.65
C VAL A 89 0.81 -12.33 -9.45
N PRO A 90 0.82 -12.03 -10.75
CA PRO A 90 -0.39 -12.01 -11.58
C PRO A 90 -1.13 -13.35 -11.65
N ALA A 91 -0.44 -14.46 -11.47
CA ALA A 91 -1.11 -15.77 -11.45
C ALA A 91 -2.02 -15.96 -10.21
N HIS A 92 -1.82 -15.17 -9.13
CA HIS A 92 -2.46 -15.39 -7.82
C HIS A 92 -3.07 -14.14 -7.18
N ASP A 93 -3.06 -13.01 -7.85
CA ASP A 93 -3.80 -11.78 -7.49
C ASP A 93 -4.52 -11.25 -8.73
N GLN A 94 -5.83 -11.06 -8.64
CA GLN A 94 -6.64 -10.65 -9.79
C GLN A 94 -6.30 -9.23 -10.28
N ARG A 95 -5.91 -8.33 -9.38
CA ARG A 95 -5.52 -6.94 -9.76
C ARG A 95 -4.22 -6.96 -10.54
N ASP A 96 -3.27 -7.79 -10.12
CA ASP A 96 -1.99 -7.98 -10.79
C ASP A 96 -2.20 -8.69 -12.13
N PHE A 97 -3.15 -9.66 -12.20
CA PHE A 97 -3.50 -10.35 -13.43
C PHE A 97 -4.04 -9.39 -14.49
N ASP A 98 -5.00 -8.56 -14.10
CA ASP A 98 -5.61 -7.56 -14.99
C ASP A 98 -4.55 -6.55 -15.49
N PHE A 99 -3.65 -6.12 -14.59
CA PHE A 99 -2.53 -5.26 -14.93
C PHE A 99 -1.57 -5.94 -15.91
N ALA A 100 -1.17 -7.18 -15.62
CA ALA A 100 -0.26 -7.95 -16.46
C ALA A 100 -0.84 -8.19 -17.86
N LYS A 101 -2.12 -8.52 -17.97
CA LYS A 101 -2.82 -8.68 -19.25
C LYS A 101 -2.86 -7.36 -20.04
N LYS A 102 -3.14 -6.24 -19.38
CA LYS A 102 -3.18 -4.92 -20.04
C LYS A 102 -1.82 -4.50 -20.60
N PHE A 103 -0.76 -4.72 -19.84
CA PHE A 103 0.60 -4.27 -20.20
C PHE A 103 1.49 -5.35 -20.82
N GLY A 104 0.94 -6.54 -21.11
CA GLY A 104 1.66 -7.63 -21.75
C GLY A 104 2.79 -8.20 -20.91
N LEU A 105 2.62 -8.20 -19.57
CA LEU A 105 3.63 -8.70 -18.62
C LEU A 105 3.49 -10.22 -18.43
N PRO A 106 4.59 -10.92 -18.09
CA PRO A 106 4.55 -12.37 -17.88
C PRO A 106 3.66 -12.77 -16.71
N ILE A 107 2.93 -13.87 -16.85
CA ILE A 107 2.14 -14.52 -15.81
C ILE A 107 2.74 -15.89 -15.55
N VAL A 108 3.22 -16.13 -14.32
CA VAL A 108 3.88 -17.38 -13.92
C VAL A 108 3.09 -18.03 -12.80
N GLU A 109 2.47 -19.19 -13.08
CA GLU A 109 1.75 -19.97 -12.09
C GLU A 109 2.74 -20.58 -11.09
N VAL A 110 2.51 -20.38 -9.80
CA VAL A 110 3.32 -20.95 -8.71
C VAL A 110 2.50 -21.68 -7.65
N ILE A 111 1.16 -21.64 -7.74
CA ILE A 111 0.24 -22.45 -6.96
C ILE A 111 -0.76 -23.07 -7.93
N ARG A 112 -0.98 -24.37 -7.81
CA ARG A 112 -1.88 -25.12 -8.67
C ARG A 112 -2.75 -26.05 -7.83
N PRO A 113 -4.05 -26.23 -8.14
CA PRO A 113 -4.87 -27.26 -7.50
C PRO A 113 -4.20 -28.62 -7.61
N GLU A 114 -4.23 -29.40 -6.53
CA GLU A 114 -3.65 -30.74 -6.52
C GLU A 114 -4.24 -31.63 -7.63
N GLY A 115 -3.36 -32.31 -8.34
CA GLY A 115 -3.76 -33.24 -9.42
C GLY A 115 -4.16 -32.57 -10.75
N GLN A 116 -4.07 -31.24 -10.87
CA GLN A 116 -4.29 -30.55 -12.14
C GLN A 116 -2.98 -30.37 -12.92
N GLU A 117 -3.10 -30.41 -14.24
CA GLU A 117 -2.01 -30.11 -15.16
C GLU A 117 -1.90 -28.59 -15.41
N GLU A 118 -0.76 -28.16 -15.93
CA GLU A 118 -0.52 -26.79 -16.34
C GLU A 118 -1.50 -26.38 -17.45
N LYS A 119 -2.11 -25.19 -17.27
CA LYS A 119 -3.01 -24.60 -18.27
C LYS A 119 -2.81 -23.09 -18.33
N GLU A 120 -3.14 -22.52 -19.47
CA GLU A 120 -3.18 -21.06 -19.60
C GLU A 120 -4.25 -20.49 -18.66
N LEU A 121 -3.85 -19.54 -17.82
CA LEU A 121 -4.76 -18.89 -16.90
C LEU A 121 -5.59 -17.82 -17.64
N THR A 122 -6.91 -17.88 -17.48
CA THR A 122 -7.85 -16.85 -17.95
C THR A 122 -8.18 -15.82 -16.87
N GLU A 123 -7.89 -16.17 -15.62
CA GLU A 123 -8.04 -15.34 -14.42
C GLU A 123 -7.02 -15.78 -13.37
N ALA A 124 -6.80 -14.98 -12.34
CA ALA A 124 -5.92 -15.35 -11.25
C ALA A 124 -6.48 -16.52 -10.43
N TYR A 125 -5.62 -17.46 -10.10
CA TYR A 125 -6.00 -18.55 -9.18
C TYR A 125 -5.66 -18.13 -7.74
N THR A 126 -6.68 -17.93 -6.92
CA THR A 126 -6.54 -17.47 -5.53
C THR A 126 -6.83 -18.56 -4.48
N GLY A 127 -7.01 -19.80 -4.94
CA GLY A 127 -7.30 -20.96 -4.09
C GLY A 127 -6.05 -21.59 -3.48
N ASP A 128 -6.27 -22.59 -2.63
CA ASP A 128 -5.22 -23.45 -2.08
C ASP A 128 -4.75 -24.49 -3.10
N GLY A 129 -3.53 -24.98 -2.92
CA GLY A 129 -2.97 -25.99 -3.82
C GLY A 129 -1.54 -26.35 -3.46
N VAL A 130 -0.86 -26.96 -4.42
CA VAL A 130 0.56 -27.31 -4.32
C VAL A 130 1.41 -26.26 -5.03
N ILE A 131 2.58 -26.01 -4.49
CA ILE A 131 3.55 -25.11 -5.06
C ILE A 131 4.21 -25.76 -6.26
N VAL A 132 4.24 -25.02 -7.37
CA VAL A 132 4.89 -25.41 -8.63
C VAL A 132 5.82 -24.28 -9.10
N ASN A 133 6.74 -24.57 -10.02
CA ASN A 133 7.68 -23.59 -10.59
C ASN A 133 8.47 -22.79 -9.53
N SER A 134 8.70 -23.38 -8.36
CA SER A 134 9.28 -22.74 -7.19
C SER A 134 10.32 -23.66 -6.50
N PRO A 135 11.54 -23.77 -6.99
CA PRO A 135 12.52 -24.81 -6.61
C PRO A 135 12.72 -25.02 -5.10
N LEU A 136 12.64 -23.95 -4.28
CA LEU A 136 12.78 -24.06 -2.82
C LEU A 136 11.52 -24.60 -2.11
N PHE A 137 10.36 -24.55 -2.78
CA PHE A 137 9.06 -24.92 -2.21
C PHE A 137 8.31 -25.94 -3.04
N GLU A 138 8.93 -26.46 -4.10
CA GLU A 138 8.30 -27.36 -5.07
C GLU A 138 7.60 -28.55 -4.37
N GLY A 139 6.35 -28.80 -4.72
CA GLY A 139 5.54 -29.89 -4.18
C GLY A 139 5.01 -29.69 -2.75
N MET A 140 5.35 -28.61 -2.07
CA MET A 140 4.74 -28.26 -0.77
C MET A 140 3.30 -27.77 -1.00
N THR A 141 2.47 -27.91 0.02
CA THR A 141 1.21 -27.18 0.03
C THR A 141 1.44 -25.68 0.15
N ALA A 142 0.55 -24.86 -0.37
CA ALA A 142 0.63 -23.39 -0.23
C ALA A 142 0.71 -22.97 1.25
N PHE A 143 0.01 -23.69 2.12
CA PHE A 143 0.06 -23.43 3.56
C PHE A 143 1.46 -23.68 4.16
N GLU A 144 2.07 -24.83 3.86
CA GLU A 144 3.43 -25.16 4.35
C GLU A 144 4.46 -24.17 3.82
N ALA A 145 4.42 -23.84 2.54
CA ALA A 145 5.31 -22.85 1.94
C ALA A 145 5.17 -21.47 2.60
N LYS A 146 3.94 -21.04 2.89
CA LYS A 146 3.66 -19.77 3.57
C LYS A 146 4.22 -19.70 4.98
N GLN A 147 4.26 -20.82 5.70
CA GLN A 147 4.89 -20.89 7.02
C GLN A 147 6.42 -20.89 6.94
N LYS A 148 6.97 -21.60 5.95
CA LYS A 148 8.41 -21.82 5.81
C LYS A 148 9.14 -20.63 5.16
N ALA A 149 8.53 -19.98 4.18
CA ALA A 149 9.15 -18.91 3.40
C ALA A 149 9.72 -17.75 4.23
N PRO A 150 9.01 -17.17 5.23
CA PRO A 150 9.57 -16.10 6.04
C PRO A 150 10.86 -16.48 6.76
N HIS A 151 10.91 -17.67 7.36
CA HIS A 151 12.10 -18.16 8.08
C HIS A 151 13.28 -18.36 7.11
N MET A 152 13.05 -18.96 5.96
CA MET A 152 14.10 -19.15 4.96
C MET A 152 14.65 -17.81 4.44
N LEU A 153 13.77 -16.83 4.20
CA LEU A 153 14.19 -15.50 3.74
C LEU A 153 15.00 -14.75 4.81
N GLU A 154 14.66 -14.93 6.09
CA GLU A 154 15.42 -14.39 7.22
C GLU A 154 16.80 -15.04 7.33
N GLU A 155 16.87 -16.38 7.27
CA GLU A 155 18.14 -17.13 7.27
C GLU A 155 19.06 -16.75 6.10
N MET A 156 18.50 -16.51 4.94
CA MET A 156 19.22 -16.03 3.76
C MET A 156 19.62 -14.54 3.83
N GLY A 157 19.14 -13.80 4.84
CA GLY A 157 19.40 -12.37 4.99
C GLY A 157 18.75 -11.47 3.92
N ILE A 158 17.73 -11.97 3.20
CA ILE A 158 17.06 -11.27 2.10
C ILE A 158 15.62 -10.88 2.41
N GLY A 159 15.13 -11.17 3.61
CA GLY A 159 13.79 -10.83 4.05
C GLY A 159 13.67 -10.78 5.55
N LYS A 160 12.56 -10.23 6.04
CA LYS A 160 12.19 -10.18 7.45
C LYS A 160 10.70 -10.41 7.60
N LYS A 161 10.31 -11.29 8.51
CA LYS A 161 8.91 -11.48 8.86
C LYS A 161 8.34 -10.19 9.47
N THR A 162 7.27 -9.68 8.91
CA THR A 162 6.58 -8.49 9.40
C THR A 162 5.10 -8.79 9.58
N VAL A 163 4.52 -8.30 10.66
CA VAL A 163 3.08 -8.40 10.93
C VAL A 163 2.48 -7.02 10.70
N ASN A 164 1.63 -6.91 9.70
CA ASN A 164 0.87 -5.70 9.43
C ASN A 164 -0.59 -5.95 9.80
N TYR A 165 -1.19 -5.03 10.53
CA TYR A 165 -2.60 -5.10 10.88
C TYR A 165 -3.42 -4.39 9.80
N LYS A 166 -4.46 -5.05 9.27
CA LYS A 166 -5.40 -4.45 8.30
C LYS A 166 -6.37 -3.44 8.92
N LEU A 167 -6.22 -3.15 10.19
CA LEU A 167 -7.01 -2.14 10.87
C LEU A 167 -6.45 -0.77 10.51
N ARG A 168 -7.28 0.11 9.95
CA ARG A 168 -6.99 1.53 9.96
C ARG A 168 -7.05 2.01 11.40
N ASP A 169 -6.13 2.89 11.77
CA ASP A 169 -6.17 3.52 13.07
C ASP A 169 -7.54 4.14 13.28
N TRP A 170 -8.16 3.77 14.40
CA TRP A 170 -9.41 4.39 14.79
C TRP A 170 -9.10 5.83 15.17
N VAL A 171 -9.73 6.77 14.46
CA VAL A 171 -9.56 8.19 14.76
C VAL A 171 -10.38 8.51 16.01
N PHE A 172 -9.80 8.31 17.19
CA PHE A 172 -10.39 8.69 18.47
C PHE A 172 -10.67 10.18 18.54
N SER A 173 -9.77 10.97 17.98
CA SER A 173 -9.86 12.42 17.91
C SER A 173 -10.57 12.91 16.65
N ARG A 174 -11.70 12.33 16.29
CA ARG A 174 -12.52 12.87 15.21
C ARG A 174 -13.07 14.23 15.56
N GLN A 175 -12.45 15.07 16.18
CA GLN A 175 -12.81 16.47 16.47
C GLN A 175 -14.30 16.80 16.26
N ARG A 176 -15.14 15.88 16.71
CA ARG A 176 -16.59 16.04 16.83
C ARG A 176 -16.85 16.51 18.26
N TYR A 177 -18.00 17.07 18.54
CA TYR A 177 -18.34 17.49 19.90
C TYR A 177 -18.50 16.30 20.89
N TRP A 178 -17.98 15.18 20.54
CA TRP A 178 -17.82 14.00 21.40
C TRP A 178 -16.49 13.35 21.02
N GLY A 179 -15.81 12.84 21.96
CA GLY A 179 -14.51 12.22 21.78
C GLY A 179 -13.53 12.78 22.80
N GLU A 180 -12.33 12.23 22.78
CA GLU A 180 -11.28 12.62 23.71
C GLU A 180 -10.25 13.46 22.95
N PRO A 181 -10.08 14.74 23.31
CA PRO A 181 -9.04 15.57 22.72
C PRO A 181 -7.66 14.98 22.98
N ILE A 182 -6.82 14.93 21.95
CA ILE A 182 -5.42 14.58 22.11
C ILE A 182 -4.72 15.79 22.71
N PRO A 183 -4.02 15.66 23.86
CA PRO A 183 -3.39 16.77 24.56
C PRO A 183 -2.08 17.21 23.89
N ILE A 184 -2.17 17.61 22.62
CA ILE A 184 -1.04 18.08 21.81
C ILE A 184 -1.41 19.41 21.16
N ILE A 185 -0.53 20.40 21.34
CA ILE A 185 -0.63 21.70 20.69
C ILE A 185 0.35 21.75 19.52
N HIS A 186 -0.10 22.22 18.35
CA HIS A 186 0.75 22.42 17.19
C HIS A 186 1.32 23.84 17.17
N CYS A 187 2.57 23.98 17.65
CA CYS A 187 3.28 25.25 17.62
C CYS A 187 3.99 25.43 16.26
N PRO A 188 3.85 26.59 15.58
CA PRO A 188 4.52 26.84 14.31
C PRO A 188 6.05 26.85 14.40
N HIS A 189 6.63 27.03 15.59
CA HIS A 189 8.07 27.04 15.80
C HIS A 189 8.61 25.73 16.40
N CYS A 190 7.87 25.11 17.31
CA CYS A 190 8.32 23.93 18.07
C CYS A 190 7.75 22.62 17.54
N GLY A 191 6.76 22.65 16.63
CA GLY A 191 6.03 21.47 16.18
C GLY A 191 5.00 21.00 17.20
N ALA A 192 4.89 19.69 17.40
CA ALA A 192 3.96 19.07 18.35
C ALA A 192 4.47 19.24 19.78
N VAL A 193 3.72 19.93 20.63
CA VAL A 193 4.05 20.20 22.04
C VAL A 193 2.98 19.58 22.93
N PRO A 194 3.32 18.72 23.91
CA PRO A 194 2.33 18.17 24.83
C PRO A 194 1.78 19.26 25.75
N VAL A 195 0.49 19.17 26.05
CA VAL A 195 -0.15 19.98 27.11
C VAL A 195 0.48 19.60 28.45
N PRO A 196 0.86 20.58 29.32
CA PRO A 196 1.38 20.30 30.65
C PRO A 196 0.43 19.43 31.49
N GLU A 197 0.96 18.54 32.31
CA GLU A 197 0.16 17.60 33.12
C GLU A 197 -0.81 18.29 34.09
N ASP A 198 -0.43 19.47 34.60
CA ASP A 198 -1.25 20.28 35.49
C ASP A 198 -2.44 20.95 34.79
N GLN A 199 -2.48 20.96 33.46
CA GLN A 199 -3.57 21.45 32.63
C GLN A 199 -4.48 20.34 32.08
N LEU A 200 -4.27 19.11 32.46
CA LEU A 200 -5.10 17.99 32.06
C LEU A 200 -6.28 17.78 33.03
N PRO A 201 -7.42 17.28 32.56
CA PRO A 201 -7.74 16.89 31.20
C PRO A 201 -8.08 18.06 30.30
N VAL A 202 -7.76 17.97 28.98
CA VAL A 202 -8.25 18.93 27.98
C VAL A 202 -9.75 18.69 27.79
N LEU A 203 -10.56 19.66 28.16
CA LEU A 203 -12.03 19.59 28.04
C LEU A 203 -12.51 20.17 26.71
N LEU A 204 -13.57 19.58 26.15
CA LEU A 204 -14.24 20.15 25.00
C LEU A 204 -14.84 21.53 25.34
N PRO A 205 -14.82 22.50 24.40
CA PRO A 205 -15.37 23.84 24.66
C PRO A 205 -16.89 23.78 24.83
N GLU A 206 -17.44 24.60 25.72
CA GLU A 206 -18.89 24.79 25.81
C GLU A 206 -19.38 25.60 24.60
N VAL A 207 -20.29 25.01 23.83
CA VAL A 207 -20.90 25.64 22.65
C VAL A 207 -22.40 25.64 22.70
N GLY A 208 -22.99 26.77 22.39
CA GLY A 208 -24.46 26.91 22.36
C GLY A 208 -25.11 26.24 21.14
N SER A 209 -24.36 25.98 20.08
CA SER A 209 -24.81 25.29 18.86
C SER A 209 -23.64 24.58 18.20
N TYR A 210 -23.93 23.40 17.68
CA TYR A 210 -22.97 22.56 17.02
C TYR A 210 -23.43 22.21 15.61
N GLN A 211 -23.01 23.03 14.64
CA GLN A 211 -23.41 22.88 13.24
C GLN A 211 -22.27 22.30 12.41
N PRO A 212 -22.58 21.45 11.42
CA PRO A 212 -21.58 21.01 10.44
C PRO A 212 -20.97 22.21 9.71
N THR A 213 -19.70 22.11 9.35
CA THR A 213 -19.05 23.11 8.47
C THR A 213 -19.33 22.74 7.01
N ASP A 214 -19.52 23.74 6.17
CA ASP A 214 -19.71 23.52 4.72
C ASP A 214 -18.44 23.05 4.01
N THR A 215 -17.28 23.16 4.68
CA THR A 215 -15.96 22.76 4.19
C THR A 215 -15.62 21.29 4.49
N GLY A 216 -16.47 20.58 5.26
CA GLY A 216 -16.19 19.23 5.74
C GLY A 216 -15.20 19.16 6.91
N GLU A 217 -14.71 20.29 7.39
CA GLU A 217 -13.89 20.37 8.60
C GLU A 217 -14.71 20.08 9.86
N SER A 218 -13.99 19.83 10.96
CA SER A 218 -14.65 19.65 12.25
C SER A 218 -15.42 20.93 12.65
N PRO A 219 -16.64 20.82 13.18
CA PRO A 219 -17.34 21.96 13.78
C PRO A 219 -16.54 22.69 14.86
N LEU A 220 -15.62 22.01 15.54
CA LEU A 220 -14.72 22.63 16.51
C LEU A 220 -13.68 23.57 15.85
N SER A 221 -13.41 23.44 14.56
CA SER A 221 -12.50 24.33 13.82
C SER A 221 -13.04 25.77 13.71
N ALA A 222 -14.35 25.94 13.86
CA ALA A 222 -14.99 27.27 13.85
C ALA A 222 -14.91 28.00 15.22
N ILE A 223 -14.38 27.34 16.25
CA ILE A 223 -14.26 27.90 17.59
C ILE A 223 -12.85 28.44 17.79
N ASP A 224 -12.69 29.73 17.67
CA ASP A 224 -11.36 30.38 17.71
C ASP A 224 -10.60 30.10 19.02
N SER A 225 -11.29 30.11 20.16
CA SER A 225 -10.70 29.80 21.47
C SER A 225 -10.29 28.33 21.65
N TRP A 226 -10.78 27.44 20.78
CA TRP A 226 -10.38 26.05 20.77
C TRP A 226 -9.19 25.81 19.83
N VAL A 227 -9.19 26.50 18.69
CA VAL A 227 -8.15 26.34 17.66
C VAL A 227 -6.88 27.07 18.05
N ASN A 228 -6.99 28.28 18.63
CA ASN A 228 -5.89 29.11 19.03
C ASN A 228 -5.74 29.10 20.55
N THR A 229 -4.64 28.55 21.03
CA THR A 229 -4.27 28.55 22.44
C THR A 229 -2.99 29.35 22.66
N SER A 230 -2.90 29.98 23.82
CA SER A 230 -1.72 30.80 24.22
C SER A 230 -0.84 30.00 25.18
#